data_a41febba2d6d2a719f889bac378b6f1f
#
_entry.id   a41febba2d6d2a719f889bac378b6f1f
#
_cell.length_a   1.000
_cell.length_b   1.000
_cell.length_c   1.000
_cell.angle_alpha   90.00
_cell.angle_beta   90.00
_cell.angle_gamma   90.00
#
_symmetry.space_group_name_H-M   'P 1'
#
loop_
_entity.id
_entity.type
_entity.pdbx_description
1 polymer ?
#
loop_
_entity_poly.entity_id
_entity_poly.type
_entity_poly.pdbx_seq_one_letter_code
_entity_poly.pdbx_strand_id
1 'polypeptide(L)'
;MDSTTQNSPLAVVTGGSRGLGFVVAKALKAAGNRVLIVSKDQDRAANAAAEINCEFEVVDFEDLAATQNKFEEIRDKYGTPAILVLAHGVMSEKMSKTLRTTTQEWRRVMAINLDSTFIAVNTLAPSMAEARNGRVVIFSACLGRMSGPGNAGGLAPYRISKAGVNALVRNLSHETGQGNRGFLVDAICPNHSRTDMGGPDAPRSAEEGAATAIWLATREFEAGKDQTGLFWEDKTVIPW
;
A
#
# COMPACT_ATOMS: atom_id res chain seq x y z
N MET A 1 8.47 26.66 11.78
CA MET A 1 8.24 25.65 10.74
C MET A 1 8.61 26.29 9.41
N ASP A 2 9.57 25.72 8.73
CA ASP A 2 10.18 26.30 7.53
C ASP A 2 9.17 26.33 6.40
N SER A 3 8.97 27.46 5.76
CA SER A 3 7.99 27.66 4.65
C SER A 3 8.25 26.80 3.42
N THR A 4 9.41 26.17 3.33
CA THR A 4 9.81 25.27 2.25
C THR A 4 9.15 23.89 2.32
N THR A 5 8.71 23.45 3.50
CA THR A 5 8.08 22.13 3.70
C THR A 5 6.60 22.06 3.27
N GLN A 6 5.90 23.18 3.20
CA GLN A 6 4.48 23.21 2.80
C GLN A 6 4.26 23.01 1.30
N ASN A 7 5.26 23.25 0.46
CA ASN A 7 5.15 23.11 -1.01
C ASN A 7 5.63 21.73 -1.54
N SER A 8 6.16 20.86 -0.68
CA SER A 8 6.60 19.53 -1.10
C SER A 8 5.41 18.61 -1.37
N PRO A 9 5.47 17.74 -2.41
CA PRO A 9 4.41 16.80 -2.71
C PRO A 9 4.08 15.90 -1.52
N LEU A 10 2.79 15.74 -1.20
CA LEU A 10 2.35 14.88 -0.11
C LEU A 10 2.44 13.40 -0.52
N ALA A 11 3.07 12.61 0.33
CA ALA A 11 3.10 11.15 0.25
C ALA A 11 2.42 10.54 1.49
N VAL A 12 1.35 9.81 1.29
CA VAL A 12 0.64 9.07 2.35
C VAL A 12 1.08 7.61 2.30
N VAL A 13 1.58 7.08 3.43
CA VAL A 13 2.07 5.70 3.54
C VAL A 13 1.33 4.99 4.68
N THR A 14 0.42 4.08 4.34
CA THR A 14 -0.24 3.25 5.33
C THR A 14 0.66 2.08 5.74
N GLY A 15 0.58 1.65 7.01
CA GLY A 15 1.52 0.66 7.54
C GLY A 15 2.96 1.18 7.63
N GLY A 16 3.15 2.50 7.60
CA GLY A 16 4.46 3.15 7.52
C GLY A 16 5.25 3.20 8.84
N SER A 17 4.73 2.65 9.93
CA SER A 17 5.42 2.69 11.24
C SER A 17 6.47 1.59 11.43
N ARG A 18 6.57 0.62 10.52
CA ARG A 18 7.54 -0.48 10.58
C ARG A 18 7.70 -1.20 9.23
N GLY A 19 8.69 -2.08 9.16
CA GLY A 19 8.89 -2.99 8.03
C GLY A 19 8.97 -2.29 6.69
N LEU A 20 8.34 -2.87 5.67
CA LEU A 20 8.40 -2.38 4.29
C LEU A 20 7.82 -0.97 4.14
N GLY A 21 6.69 -0.69 4.81
CA GLY A 21 6.06 0.63 4.76
C GLY A 21 6.96 1.72 5.35
N PHE A 22 7.69 1.43 6.43
CA PHE A 22 8.64 2.37 7.02
C PHE A 22 9.82 2.67 6.09
N VAL A 23 10.36 1.63 5.44
CA VAL A 23 11.45 1.80 4.45
C VAL A 23 10.98 2.68 3.29
N VAL A 24 9.75 2.46 2.80
CA VAL A 24 9.16 3.33 1.76
C VAL A 24 9.00 4.77 2.26
N ALA A 25 8.44 4.97 3.46
CA ALA A 25 8.23 6.30 4.04
C ALA A 25 9.57 7.05 4.18
N LYS A 26 10.62 6.37 4.67
CA LYS A 26 11.97 6.92 4.79
C LYS A 26 12.56 7.33 3.44
N ALA A 27 12.41 6.49 2.41
CA ALA A 27 12.90 6.78 1.07
C ALA A 27 12.15 7.97 0.42
N LEU A 28 10.83 8.05 0.58
CA LEU A 28 10.03 9.15 0.08
C LEU A 28 10.37 10.47 0.79
N LYS A 29 10.64 10.42 2.10
CA LYS A 29 11.12 11.60 2.85
C LYS A 29 12.47 12.07 2.35
N ALA A 30 13.41 11.14 2.12
CA ALA A 30 14.73 11.46 1.55
C ALA A 30 14.65 12.01 0.12
N ALA A 31 13.62 11.63 -0.64
CA ALA A 31 13.32 12.18 -1.97
C ALA A 31 12.63 13.56 -1.93
N GLY A 32 12.49 14.18 -0.75
CA GLY A 32 11.97 15.54 -0.60
C GLY A 32 10.44 15.63 -0.47
N ASN A 33 9.74 14.51 -0.30
CA ASN A 33 8.30 14.54 -0.10
C ASN A 33 7.93 14.94 1.34
N ARG A 34 6.77 15.58 1.50
CA ARG A 34 6.08 15.68 2.78
C ARG A 34 5.41 14.33 3.04
N VAL A 35 5.84 13.62 4.07
CA VAL A 35 5.37 12.25 4.34
C VAL A 35 4.38 12.25 5.49
N LEU A 36 3.26 11.52 5.31
CA LEU A 36 2.29 11.19 6.34
C LEU A 36 2.25 9.67 6.51
N ILE A 37 2.61 9.19 7.69
CA ILE A 37 2.47 7.78 8.09
C ILE A 37 1.08 7.55 8.66
N VAL A 38 0.37 6.51 8.21
CA VAL A 38 -0.90 6.06 8.79
C VAL A 38 -0.74 4.64 9.33
N SER A 39 -1.02 4.43 10.63
CA SER A 39 -0.75 3.17 11.31
C SER A 39 -1.72 2.93 12.46
N LYS A 40 -1.82 1.68 12.96
CA LYS A 40 -2.70 1.34 14.09
C LYS A 40 -2.11 1.72 15.45
N ASP A 41 -0.80 1.58 15.61
CA ASP A 41 -0.10 1.70 16.88
C ASP A 41 0.44 3.12 17.05
N GLN A 42 -0.06 3.83 18.04
CA GLN A 42 0.27 5.23 18.34
C GLN A 42 1.76 5.42 18.62
N ASP A 43 2.34 4.60 19.49
CA ASP A 43 3.71 4.78 19.95
C ASP A 43 4.70 4.46 18.83
N ARG A 44 4.45 3.38 18.08
CA ARG A 44 5.26 3.04 16.90
C ARG A 44 5.16 4.09 15.81
N ALA A 45 3.96 4.64 15.57
CA ALA A 45 3.78 5.68 14.58
C ALA A 45 4.55 6.96 14.99
N ALA A 46 4.46 7.36 16.25
CA ALA A 46 5.17 8.52 16.79
C ALA A 46 6.69 8.36 16.70
N ASN A 47 7.22 7.19 17.10
CA ASN A 47 8.65 6.89 17.00
C ASN A 47 9.16 6.90 15.57
N ALA A 48 8.44 6.25 14.66
CA ALA A 48 8.78 6.22 13.24
C ALA A 48 8.74 7.63 12.61
N ALA A 49 7.71 8.41 12.95
CA ALA A 49 7.58 9.77 12.48
C ALA A 49 8.71 10.69 13.00
N ALA A 50 9.10 10.52 14.27
CA ALA A 50 10.23 11.24 14.84
C ALA A 50 11.56 10.88 14.16
N GLU A 51 11.80 9.58 13.85
CA GLU A 51 13.04 9.12 13.22
C GLU A 51 13.27 9.75 11.85
N ILE A 52 12.21 9.90 11.05
CA ILE A 52 12.33 10.46 9.69
C ILE A 52 11.80 11.89 9.57
N ASN A 53 11.45 12.52 10.69
CA ASN A 53 10.90 13.89 10.76
C ASN A 53 9.69 14.06 9.80
N CYS A 54 8.62 13.30 10.06
CA CYS A 54 7.38 13.35 9.29
C CYS A 54 6.15 13.42 10.19
N GLU A 55 4.97 13.49 9.59
CA GLU A 55 3.67 13.49 10.29
C GLU A 55 3.12 12.07 10.39
N PHE A 56 2.21 11.83 11.34
CA PHE A 56 1.51 10.56 11.45
C PHE A 56 0.06 10.74 11.87
N GLU A 57 -0.77 9.78 11.50
CA GLU A 57 -2.15 9.59 11.94
C GLU A 57 -2.37 8.14 12.38
N VAL A 58 -3.34 7.94 13.27
CA VAL A 58 -3.62 6.62 13.84
C VAL A 58 -5.03 6.18 13.48
N VAL A 59 -5.14 4.93 13.01
CA VAL A 59 -6.43 4.26 12.75
C VAL A 59 -6.26 2.75 12.80
N ASP A 60 -7.26 2.05 13.36
CA ASP A 60 -7.37 0.61 13.24
C ASP A 60 -8.10 0.24 11.96
N PHE A 61 -7.38 -0.32 11.00
CA PHE A 61 -7.93 -0.74 9.71
C PHE A 61 -8.97 -1.89 9.79
N GLU A 62 -9.13 -2.51 10.94
CA GLU A 62 -10.20 -3.49 11.18
C GLU A 62 -11.55 -2.78 11.41
N ASP A 63 -11.55 -1.57 11.97
CA ASP A 63 -12.73 -0.72 12.09
C ASP A 63 -12.90 0.11 10.81
N LEU A 64 -13.78 -0.37 9.93
CA LEU A 64 -14.01 0.27 8.63
C LEU A 64 -14.66 1.66 8.74
N ALA A 65 -15.49 1.88 9.76
CA ALA A 65 -16.10 3.19 9.97
C ALA A 65 -15.07 4.22 10.45
N ALA A 66 -14.23 3.85 11.41
CA ALA A 66 -13.09 4.67 11.85
C ALA A 66 -12.11 4.91 10.70
N THR A 67 -11.88 3.90 9.85
CA THR A 67 -11.00 4.02 8.67
C THR A 67 -11.55 5.02 7.67
N GLN A 68 -12.85 4.96 7.35
CA GLN A 68 -13.50 5.91 6.44
C GLN A 68 -13.36 7.35 6.97
N ASN A 69 -13.76 7.57 8.22
CA ASN A 69 -13.67 8.88 8.86
C ASN A 69 -12.23 9.42 8.87
N LYS A 70 -11.25 8.56 9.19
CA LYS A 70 -9.84 8.97 9.22
C LYS A 70 -9.31 9.36 7.85
N PHE A 71 -9.64 8.66 6.78
CA PHE A 71 -9.21 9.06 5.44
C PHE A 71 -9.91 10.33 4.94
N GLU A 72 -11.15 10.58 5.34
CA GLU A 72 -11.83 11.85 5.09
C GLU A 72 -11.14 13.01 5.83
N GLU A 73 -10.79 12.83 7.13
CA GLU A 73 -10.00 13.78 7.90
C GLU A 73 -8.62 14.05 7.25
N ILE A 74 -7.94 13.00 6.78
CA ILE A 74 -6.65 13.12 6.09
C ILE A 74 -6.80 13.95 4.81
N ARG A 75 -7.80 13.66 3.98
CA ARG A 75 -8.10 14.43 2.77
C ARG A 75 -8.31 15.91 3.09
N ASP A 76 -9.12 16.20 4.11
CA ASP A 76 -9.52 17.55 4.44
C ASP A 76 -8.39 18.35 5.11
N LYS A 77 -7.56 17.68 5.92
CA LYS A 77 -6.44 18.30 6.66
C LYS A 77 -5.18 18.46 5.82
N TYR A 78 -4.84 17.44 5.03
CA TYR A 78 -3.55 17.36 4.34
C TYR A 78 -3.65 17.66 2.84
N GLY A 79 -4.84 17.59 2.27
CA GLY A 79 -5.08 17.81 0.85
C GLY A 79 -4.82 16.56 -0.02
N THR A 80 -4.71 16.79 -1.32
CA THR A 80 -4.51 15.75 -2.32
C THR A 80 -3.08 15.19 -2.27
N PRO A 81 -2.88 13.90 -2.00
CA PRO A 81 -1.55 13.30 -2.10
C PRO A 81 -1.09 13.18 -3.56
N ALA A 82 0.20 13.38 -3.80
CA ALA A 82 0.85 13.01 -5.05
C ALA A 82 1.21 11.51 -5.08
N ILE A 83 1.47 10.94 -3.89
CA ILE A 83 1.86 9.54 -3.73
C ILE A 83 1.00 8.90 -2.63
N LEU A 84 0.37 7.77 -2.93
CA LEU A 84 -0.37 6.94 -1.99
C LEU A 84 0.22 5.52 -2.00
N VAL A 85 0.84 5.12 -0.89
CA VAL A 85 1.40 3.77 -0.73
C VAL A 85 0.60 3.02 0.33
N LEU A 86 -0.09 1.97 -0.08
CA LEU A 86 -0.90 1.13 0.80
C LEU A 86 -0.11 -0.14 1.15
N ALA A 87 0.67 -0.05 2.26
CA ALA A 87 1.55 -1.12 2.72
C ALA A 87 1.05 -1.82 3.99
N HIS A 88 -0.11 -1.43 4.51
CA HIS A 88 -0.73 -2.13 5.63
C HIS A 88 -1.27 -3.51 5.21
N GLY A 89 -1.35 -4.39 6.17
CA GLY A 89 -1.92 -5.72 5.98
C GLY A 89 -1.57 -6.67 7.11
N VAL A 90 -2.31 -7.76 7.16
CA VAL A 90 -2.10 -8.84 8.12
C VAL A 90 -2.11 -10.18 7.42
N MET A 91 -1.34 -11.13 7.95
CA MET A 91 -1.41 -12.52 7.53
C MET A 91 -2.63 -13.18 8.16
N SER A 92 -3.20 -14.19 7.49
CA SER A 92 -4.15 -15.11 8.12
C SER A 92 -3.44 -15.92 9.22
N GLU A 93 -4.21 -16.37 10.20
CA GLU A 93 -3.73 -17.38 11.13
C GLU A 93 -3.11 -18.57 10.40
N LYS A 94 -2.05 -19.13 10.99
CA LYS A 94 -1.44 -20.36 10.49
C LYS A 94 -2.51 -21.43 10.37
N MET A 95 -2.54 -22.20 9.29
CA MET A 95 -3.52 -23.25 9.03
C MET A 95 -4.94 -22.79 8.63
N SER A 96 -5.15 -21.52 8.30
CA SER A 96 -6.42 -21.01 7.74
C SER A 96 -6.71 -21.63 6.37
N LYS A 97 -7.19 -22.87 6.38
CA LYS A 97 -7.72 -23.55 5.19
C LYS A 97 -9.18 -23.14 5.00
N THR A 98 -9.64 -23.04 3.77
CA THR A 98 -11.00 -22.59 3.43
C THR A 98 -12.08 -23.30 4.26
N LEU A 99 -11.98 -24.62 4.41
CA LEU A 99 -12.97 -25.43 5.15
C LEU A 99 -12.91 -25.28 6.68
N ARG A 100 -11.90 -24.59 7.21
CA ARG A 100 -11.67 -24.45 8.67
C ARG A 100 -11.51 -23.01 9.12
N THR A 101 -11.49 -22.05 8.20
CA THR A 101 -11.43 -20.63 8.52
C THR A 101 -12.72 -20.18 9.16
N THR A 102 -12.64 -19.53 10.31
CA THR A 102 -13.80 -18.92 10.96
C THR A 102 -14.27 -17.68 10.20
N THR A 103 -15.56 -17.38 10.31
CA THR A 103 -16.10 -16.14 9.73
C THR A 103 -15.43 -14.89 10.34
N GLN A 104 -15.05 -14.96 11.62
CA GLN A 104 -14.36 -13.87 12.30
C GLN A 104 -12.99 -13.60 11.67
N GLU A 105 -12.16 -14.64 11.51
CA GLU A 105 -10.84 -14.51 10.89
C GLU A 105 -10.95 -14.06 9.42
N TRP A 106 -11.93 -14.58 8.69
CA TRP A 106 -12.24 -14.12 7.35
C TRP A 106 -12.50 -12.61 7.32
N ARG A 107 -13.43 -12.12 8.15
CA ARG A 107 -13.79 -10.70 8.20
C ARG A 107 -12.63 -9.83 8.62
N ARG A 108 -11.86 -10.24 9.63
CA ARG A 108 -10.67 -9.51 10.10
C ARG A 108 -9.67 -9.28 8.95
N VAL A 109 -9.32 -10.34 8.24
CA VAL A 109 -8.33 -10.24 7.16
C VAL A 109 -8.86 -9.45 5.96
N MET A 110 -10.13 -9.67 5.59
CA MET A 110 -10.75 -8.92 4.49
C MET A 110 -10.86 -7.43 4.83
N ALA A 111 -11.31 -7.09 6.02
CA ALA A 111 -11.42 -5.71 6.49
C ALA A 111 -10.06 -4.99 6.38
N ILE A 112 -9.01 -5.59 6.97
CA ILE A 112 -7.69 -4.95 7.01
C ILE A 112 -7.00 -4.93 5.65
N ASN A 113 -7.05 -6.02 4.86
CA ASN A 113 -6.24 -6.11 3.65
C ASN A 113 -6.93 -5.57 2.39
N LEU A 114 -8.25 -5.66 2.31
CA LEU A 114 -9.01 -5.31 1.10
C LEU A 114 -9.94 -4.13 1.30
N ASP A 115 -10.85 -4.20 2.28
CA ASP A 115 -11.88 -3.19 2.43
C ASP A 115 -11.29 -1.83 2.84
N SER A 116 -10.35 -1.80 3.79
CA SER A 116 -9.65 -0.58 4.16
C SER A 116 -8.77 -0.02 3.03
N THR A 117 -8.18 -0.91 2.21
CA THR A 117 -7.44 -0.52 0.99
C THR A 117 -8.39 0.15 -0.01
N PHE A 118 -9.57 -0.42 -0.22
CA PHE A 118 -10.61 0.18 -1.05
C PHE A 118 -11.04 1.55 -0.51
N ILE A 119 -11.30 1.67 0.80
CA ILE A 119 -11.67 2.93 1.44
C ILE A 119 -10.62 4.02 1.21
N ALA A 120 -9.33 3.69 1.43
CA ALA A 120 -8.24 4.63 1.21
C ALA A 120 -8.18 5.13 -0.24
N VAL A 121 -8.30 4.21 -1.20
CA VAL A 121 -8.33 4.52 -2.64
C VAL A 121 -9.56 5.35 -2.97
N ASN A 122 -10.76 4.93 -2.54
CA ASN A 122 -12.02 5.61 -2.85
C ASN A 122 -12.05 7.05 -2.30
N THR A 123 -11.41 7.29 -1.15
CA THR A 123 -11.40 8.61 -0.51
C THR A 123 -10.34 9.56 -1.08
N LEU A 124 -9.12 9.03 -1.37
CA LEU A 124 -7.98 9.87 -1.74
C LEU A 124 -7.69 9.90 -3.25
N ALA A 125 -7.93 8.80 -3.97
CA ALA A 125 -7.57 8.71 -5.37
C ALA A 125 -8.40 9.60 -6.33
N PRO A 126 -9.66 9.96 -6.08
CA PRO A 126 -10.40 10.87 -6.97
C PRO A 126 -9.68 12.18 -7.23
N SER A 127 -9.25 12.87 -6.18
CA SER A 127 -8.51 14.14 -6.32
C SER A 127 -7.13 13.97 -6.98
N MET A 128 -6.47 12.83 -6.75
CA MET A 128 -5.20 12.49 -7.43
C MET A 128 -5.41 12.29 -8.94
N ALA A 129 -6.49 11.63 -9.33
CA ALA A 129 -6.84 11.38 -10.73
C ALA A 129 -7.25 12.68 -11.45
N GLU A 130 -7.99 13.56 -10.78
CA GLU A 130 -8.35 14.88 -11.27
C GLU A 130 -7.12 15.78 -11.49
N ALA A 131 -6.17 15.73 -10.55
CA ALA A 131 -4.90 16.45 -10.65
C ALA A 131 -4.00 15.92 -11.78
N ARG A 132 -4.29 14.76 -12.36
CA ARG A 132 -3.51 14.10 -13.42
C ARG A 132 -2.04 13.89 -13.05
N ASN A 133 -1.77 13.75 -11.78
CA ASN A 133 -0.42 13.55 -11.25
C ASN A 133 -0.52 12.76 -9.95
N GLY A 134 -0.63 11.46 -10.04
CA GLY A 134 -0.75 10.61 -8.87
C GLY A 134 -0.06 9.26 -9.05
N ARG A 135 0.49 8.74 -7.96
CA ARG A 135 1.11 7.42 -7.88
C ARG A 135 0.45 6.64 -6.76
N VAL A 136 -0.31 5.60 -7.09
CA VAL A 136 -0.90 4.67 -6.13
C VAL A 136 -0.14 3.34 -6.23
N VAL A 137 0.48 2.93 -5.13
CA VAL A 137 1.23 1.67 -5.04
C VAL A 137 0.62 0.83 -3.93
N ILE A 138 0.12 -0.36 -4.28
CA ILE A 138 -0.56 -1.24 -3.33
C ILE A 138 0.25 -2.52 -3.11
N PHE A 139 0.57 -2.80 -1.86
CA PHE A 139 1.25 -4.03 -1.47
C PHE A 139 0.31 -5.23 -1.57
N SER A 140 0.51 -6.02 -2.61
CA SER A 140 -0.09 -7.33 -2.80
C SER A 140 0.86 -8.45 -2.31
N ALA A 141 0.76 -9.62 -2.88
CA ALA A 141 1.65 -10.74 -2.63
C ALA A 141 1.58 -11.74 -3.80
N CYS A 142 2.66 -12.47 -4.06
CA CYS A 142 2.65 -13.60 -5.00
C CYS A 142 1.57 -14.64 -4.62
N LEU A 143 1.22 -14.72 -3.33
CA LEU A 143 0.16 -15.59 -2.81
C LEU A 143 -1.26 -15.17 -3.26
N GLY A 144 -1.44 -13.94 -3.78
CA GLY A 144 -2.69 -13.47 -4.38
C GLY A 144 -2.80 -13.76 -5.89
N ARG A 145 -1.81 -14.38 -6.50
CA ARG A 145 -1.86 -14.74 -7.92
C ARG A 145 -2.82 -15.88 -8.17
N MET A 146 -3.50 -15.83 -9.30
CA MET A 146 -4.38 -16.91 -9.78
C MET A 146 -3.61 -17.95 -10.61
N SER A 147 -2.34 -17.70 -10.90
CA SER A 147 -1.47 -18.57 -11.72
C SER A 147 -0.09 -18.73 -11.08
N GLY A 148 0.64 -19.77 -11.50
CA GLY A 148 2.03 -20.00 -11.10
C GLY A 148 2.21 -20.46 -9.65
N PRO A 149 3.41 -20.29 -9.07
CA PRO A 149 3.78 -20.84 -7.75
C PRO A 149 2.93 -20.34 -6.58
N GLY A 150 2.32 -19.17 -6.71
CA GLY A 150 1.43 -18.60 -5.71
C GLY A 150 0.11 -19.34 -5.53
N ASN A 151 -0.24 -20.24 -6.44
CA ASN A 151 -1.54 -20.93 -6.46
C ASN A 151 -1.57 -22.22 -5.62
N ALA A 152 -0.93 -22.24 -4.46
CA ALA A 152 -1.04 -23.33 -3.49
C ALA A 152 -2.17 -23.06 -2.48
N GLY A 153 -2.77 -24.10 -1.91
CA GLY A 153 -3.82 -23.95 -0.88
C GLY A 153 -3.29 -23.43 0.46
N GLY A 154 -4.20 -23.12 1.38
CA GLY A 154 -3.92 -22.55 2.70
C GLY A 154 -3.93 -21.05 2.73
N LEU A 155 -3.93 -20.46 3.92
CA LEU A 155 -4.00 -19.00 4.14
C LEU A 155 -5.17 -18.34 3.37
N ALA A 156 -6.33 -19.00 3.33
CA ALA A 156 -7.41 -18.64 2.43
C ALA A 156 -7.84 -17.16 2.51
N PRO A 157 -8.09 -16.55 3.69
CA PRO A 157 -8.45 -15.13 3.74
C PRO A 157 -7.35 -14.23 3.18
N TYR A 158 -6.08 -14.50 3.51
CA TYR A 158 -4.96 -13.71 3.02
C TYR A 158 -4.84 -13.76 1.51
N ARG A 159 -4.81 -14.97 0.93
CA ARG A 159 -4.70 -15.15 -0.53
C ARG A 159 -5.83 -14.46 -1.27
N ILE A 160 -7.06 -14.66 -0.79
CA ILE A 160 -8.24 -14.08 -1.40
C ILE A 160 -8.24 -12.55 -1.28
N SER A 161 -7.85 -12.01 -0.11
CA SER A 161 -7.72 -10.56 0.04
C SER A 161 -6.69 -9.96 -0.92
N LYS A 162 -5.54 -10.63 -1.13
CA LYS A 162 -4.50 -10.15 -2.06
C LYS A 162 -4.89 -10.33 -3.53
N ALA A 163 -5.67 -11.36 -3.88
CA ALA A 163 -6.30 -11.48 -5.19
C ALA A 163 -7.33 -10.34 -5.42
N GLY A 164 -8.13 -10.00 -4.40
CA GLY A 164 -9.03 -8.85 -4.43
C GLY A 164 -8.29 -7.53 -4.65
N VAL A 165 -7.17 -7.32 -3.97
CA VAL A 165 -6.29 -6.14 -4.20
C VAL A 165 -5.79 -6.10 -5.63
N ASN A 166 -5.37 -7.23 -6.21
CA ASN A 166 -4.95 -7.31 -7.61
C ASN A 166 -6.08 -6.90 -8.57
N ALA A 167 -7.30 -7.39 -8.31
CA ALA A 167 -8.49 -7.02 -9.10
C ALA A 167 -8.82 -5.51 -8.95
N LEU A 168 -8.72 -4.95 -7.74
CA LEU A 168 -8.93 -3.53 -7.49
C LEU A 168 -7.95 -2.67 -8.30
N VAL A 169 -6.66 -3.00 -8.31
CA VAL A 169 -5.63 -2.28 -9.08
C VAL A 169 -5.95 -2.28 -10.57
N ARG A 170 -6.30 -3.42 -11.13
CA ARG A 170 -6.67 -3.53 -12.55
C ARG A 170 -7.89 -2.69 -12.88
N ASN A 171 -8.95 -2.83 -12.09
CA ASN A 171 -10.18 -2.09 -12.29
C ASN A 171 -9.95 -0.57 -12.25
N LEU A 172 -9.31 -0.09 -11.19
CA LEU A 172 -9.01 1.33 -11.01
C LEU A 172 -8.14 1.91 -12.14
N SER A 173 -7.12 1.16 -12.58
CA SER A 173 -6.27 1.58 -13.69
C SER A 173 -7.07 1.76 -14.98
N HIS A 174 -7.98 0.84 -15.30
CA HIS A 174 -8.85 0.95 -16.48
C HIS A 174 -9.81 2.13 -16.37
N GLU A 175 -10.46 2.32 -15.23
CA GLU A 175 -11.39 3.44 -14.98
C GLU A 175 -10.70 4.80 -15.10
N THR A 176 -9.41 4.88 -14.75
CA THR A 176 -8.63 6.12 -14.78
C THR A 176 -7.81 6.31 -16.07
N GLY A 177 -7.99 5.45 -17.05
CA GLY A 177 -7.42 5.61 -18.40
C GLY A 177 -6.00 5.06 -18.56
N GLN A 178 -5.61 4.06 -17.75
CA GLN A 178 -4.36 3.30 -17.89
C GLN A 178 -3.10 4.18 -18.01
N GLY A 179 -3.02 5.23 -17.19
CA GLY A 179 -1.87 6.14 -17.17
C GLY A 179 -1.92 7.28 -18.19
N ASN A 180 -2.77 7.23 -19.21
CA ASN A 180 -2.85 8.28 -20.24
C ASN A 180 -3.15 9.68 -19.69
N ARG A 181 -3.62 9.76 -18.45
CA ARG A 181 -3.91 11.01 -17.75
C ARG A 181 -2.90 11.36 -16.66
N GLY A 182 -1.76 10.65 -16.59
CA GLY A 182 -0.72 10.90 -15.58
C GLY A 182 -1.02 10.32 -14.19
N PHE A 183 -2.13 9.60 -14.00
CA PHE A 183 -2.45 8.88 -12.78
C PHE A 183 -2.09 7.40 -12.93
N LEU A 184 -1.22 6.89 -12.04
CA LEU A 184 -0.70 5.53 -12.10
C LEU A 184 -1.14 4.72 -10.90
N VAL A 185 -1.51 3.47 -11.13
CA VAL A 185 -1.95 2.53 -10.09
C VAL A 185 -1.30 1.17 -10.34
N ASP A 186 -0.49 0.69 -9.42
CA ASP A 186 0.21 -0.57 -9.57
C ASP A 186 0.19 -1.42 -8.29
N ALA A 187 0.17 -2.73 -8.45
CA ALA A 187 0.37 -3.68 -7.35
C ALA A 187 1.82 -4.18 -7.31
N ILE A 188 2.33 -4.48 -6.11
CA ILE A 188 3.64 -5.09 -5.95
C ILE A 188 3.60 -6.37 -5.12
N CYS A 189 4.46 -7.33 -5.47
CA CYS A 189 4.84 -8.42 -4.60
C CYS A 189 6.21 -8.10 -4.00
N PRO A 190 6.32 -7.91 -2.66
CA PRO A 190 7.60 -7.63 -2.02
C PRO A 190 8.45 -8.90 -1.82
N ASN A 191 7.92 -10.05 -2.22
CA ASN A 191 8.45 -11.37 -1.85
C ASN A 191 8.53 -11.58 -0.33
N HIS A 192 9.20 -12.64 0.08
CA HIS A 192 9.37 -12.99 1.49
C HIS A 192 10.50 -12.17 2.10
N SER A 193 10.15 -11.08 2.79
CA SER A 193 11.08 -10.10 3.34
C SER A 193 11.07 -10.11 4.87
N ARG A 194 12.25 -9.86 5.47
CA ARG A 194 12.45 -9.80 6.93
C ARG A 194 11.71 -8.63 7.53
N THR A 195 10.57 -8.94 8.10
CA THR A 195 9.64 -8.05 8.81
C THR A 195 8.96 -8.87 9.90
N ASP A 196 8.19 -8.25 10.77
CA ASP A 196 7.41 -8.98 11.78
C ASP A 196 6.46 -10.01 11.13
N MET A 197 5.98 -9.74 9.92
CA MET A 197 5.11 -10.65 9.16
C MET A 197 5.91 -11.79 8.51
N GLY A 198 7.07 -11.49 7.93
CA GLY A 198 7.88 -12.45 7.21
C GLY A 198 8.79 -13.30 8.09
N GLY A 199 9.07 -12.83 9.31
CA GLY A 199 9.99 -13.48 10.24
C GLY A 199 11.48 -13.17 9.95
N PRO A 200 12.36 -13.52 10.91
CA PRO A 200 13.78 -13.20 10.82
C PRO A 200 14.52 -14.01 9.73
N ASP A 201 14.02 -15.20 9.40
CA ASP A 201 14.64 -16.11 8.43
C ASP A 201 14.23 -15.83 6.98
N ALA A 202 13.45 -14.79 6.73
CA ALA A 202 13.07 -14.42 5.38
C ALA A 202 14.32 -14.04 4.56
N PRO A 203 14.42 -14.48 3.29
CA PRO A 203 15.65 -14.34 2.50
C PRO A 203 15.99 -12.89 2.16
N ARG A 204 14.99 -12.00 2.05
CA ARG A 204 15.19 -10.60 1.65
C ARG A 204 15.22 -9.67 2.84
N SER A 205 15.99 -8.61 2.74
CA SER A 205 15.90 -7.48 3.68
C SER A 205 14.60 -6.69 3.44
N ALA A 206 14.25 -5.81 4.37
CA ALA A 206 13.12 -4.91 4.20
C ALA A 206 13.37 -3.91 3.05
N GLU A 207 14.62 -3.48 2.87
CA GLU A 207 15.04 -2.58 1.79
C GLU A 207 14.88 -3.23 0.41
N GLU A 208 15.31 -4.49 0.27
CA GLU A 208 15.12 -5.26 -0.97
C GLU A 208 13.64 -5.46 -1.29
N GLY A 209 12.83 -5.79 -0.28
CA GLY A 209 11.38 -5.96 -0.45
C GLY A 209 10.63 -4.66 -0.78
N ALA A 210 11.13 -3.52 -0.32
CA ALA A 210 10.53 -2.20 -0.57
C ALA A 210 10.99 -1.57 -1.91
N ALA A 211 12.07 -2.04 -2.50
CA ALA A 211 12.73 -1.39 -3.64
C ALA A 211 11.81 -1.16 -4.85
N THR A 212 10.94 -2.13 -5.17
CA THR A 212 9.97 -2.01 -6.26
C THR A 212 8.90 -0.96 -5.95
N ALA A 213 8.40 -0.91 -4.71
CA ALA A 213 7.41 0.08 -4.31
C ALA A 213 7.97 1.50 -4.35
N ILE A 214 9.21 1.70 -3.89
CA ILE A 214 9.91 2.98 -3.94
C ILE A 214 10.07 3.43 -5.40
N TRP A 215 10.54 2.54 -6.26
CA TRP A 215 10.70 2.85 -7.68
C TRP A 215 9.36 3.23 -8.34
N LEU A 216 8.26 2.48 -8.12
CA LEU A 216 6.94 2.81 -8.66
C LEU A 216 6.41 4.16 -8.14
N ALA A 217 6.66 4.47 -6.89
CA ALA A 217 6.22 5.72 -6.26
C ALA A 217 6.99 6.95 -6.77
N THR A 218 8.23 6.75 -7.22
CA THR A 218 9.15 7.86 -7.59
C THR A 218 9.55 7.88 -9.06
N ARG A 219 9.14 6.87 -9.85
CA ARG A 219 9.51 6.83 -11.28
C ARG A 219 8.91 8.01 -12.05
N GLU A 220 9.68 8.54 -12.96
CA GLU A 220 9.14 9.38 -14.02
C GLU A 220 8.17 8.57 -14.88
N PHE A 221 7.22 9.25 -15.47
CA PHE A 221 6.20 8.62 -16.30
C PHE A 221 6.07 9.36 -17.61
N GLU A 222 6.17 8.62 -18.71
CA GLU A 222 5.95 9.14 -20.07
C GLU A 222 4.67 8.51 -20.64
N ALA A 223 3.64 9.35 -20.82
CA ALA A 223 2.38 8.93 -21.38
C ALA A 223 2.55 8.28 -22.78
N GLY A 224 1.93 7.13 -22.96
CA GLY A 224 2.03 6.35 -24.21
C GLY A 224 3.25 5.42 -24.31
N LYS A 225 4.21 5.51 -23.39
CA LYS A 225 5.35 4.58 -23.27
C LYS A 225 5.28 3.73 -22.00
N ASP A 226 5.04 4.39 -20.88
CA ASP A 226 4.96 3.70 -19.60
C ASP A 226 3.61 3.03 -19.39
N GLN A 227 3.65 1.92 -18.66
CA GLN A 227 2.47 1.12 -18.34
C GLN A 227 2.13 1.20 -16.86
N THR A 228 0.85 1.07 -16.54
CA THR A 228 0.28 0.99 -15.19
C THR A 228 -0.88 0.00 -15.17
N GLY A 229 -1.42 -0.31 -14.01
CA GLY A 229 -2.43 -1.37 -13.85
C GLY A 229 -1.79 -2.75 -13.91
N LEU A 230 -0.55 -2.85 -13.47
CA LEU A 230 0.29 -4.04 -13.54
C LEU A 230 0.67 -4.57 -12.16
N PHE A 231 1.08 -5.82 -12.14
CA PHE A 231 1.62 -6.47 -10.95
C PHE A 231 3.13 -6.65 -11.09
N TRP A 232 3.87 -6.11 -10.13
CA TRP A 232 5.32 -6.00 -10.20
C TRP A 232 6.02 -6.80 -9.10
N GLU A 233 7.14 -7.41 -9.46
CA GLU A 233 8.11 -8.03 -8.58
C GLU A 233 9.50 -7.72 -9.11
N ASP A 234 10.40 -7.20 -8.27
CA ASP A 234 11.78 -6.84 -8.65
C ASP A 234 11.85 -5.94 -9.90
N LYS A 235 10.94 -4.95 -9.97
CA LYS A 235 10.78 -4.03 -11.10
C LYS A 235 10.44 -4.72 -12.44
N THR A 236 10.01 -5.96 -12.38
CA THR A 236 9.56 -6.75 -13.53
C THR A 236 8.08 -7.03 -13.42
N VAL A 237 7.37 -6.97 -14.53
CA VAL A 237 5.94 -7.32 -14.57
C VAL A 237 5.78 -8.83 -14.43
N ILE A 238 4.92 -9.24 -13.51
CA ILE A 238 4.56 -10.63 -13.29
C ILE A 238 3.07 -10.86 -13.58
N PRO A 239 2.67 -12.09 -13.95
CA PRO A 239 1.25 -12.39 -14.18
C PRO A 239 0.43 -12.28 -12.89
N TRP A 240 -0.84 -11.95 -13.07
CA TRP A 240 -1.86 -11.88 -12.01
C TRP A 240 -2.21 -13.24 -11.40
#